data_7238f37b6019f082b4efaf2cbe09fc48
#
_entry.id   7238f37b6019f082b4efaf2cbe09fc48
#
_cell.length_a   1.000
_cell.length_b   1.000
_cell.length_c   1.000
_cell.angle_alpha   90.00
_cell.angle_beta   90.00
_cell.angle_gamma   90.00
#
_symmetry.space_group_name_H-M   'P 1'
#
loop_
_entity.id
_entity.type
_entity.pdbx_description
1 polymer ?
#
loop_
_entity_poly.entity_id
_entity_poly.type
_entity_poly.pdbx_seq_one_letter_code
_entity_poly.pdbx_strand_id
1 'polypeptide(L)'
;MSGMAGTVIFDPLLPWWLLAVVAALLGLALILAIWRRLSGWGLRLVAGAVLVAALANPSVQQEQRAPLSDILIAVVDRTSSQSVGDRSVQVDQALARLRAEVAAEEGLELRVVEVADAPGDGGSPVMAALAEALAAEPRARVAGAVLLTDGRVHDLPLAPAMPAPLNVLLTGREQDWDRRLIIRDAPAFAILGEEVTLKLEVRDEGAVPAAQAGMAEISIAVDGGTAETYVIPTNQQYDLPVVLPHGGQNVLQFTVTADPSELTDRNNAAVVAMNGVRDRLQVLLVSGEPHAGERVWRNLLKSDPSVDLVHFTILRPPEKQ
;
A
#
# COMPACT_ATOMS: atom_id res chain seq x y z
N MET A 1 22.84 26.74 -28.25
CA MET A 1 24.18 26.74 -28.88
C MET A 1 25.17 26.20 -27.85
N SER A 2 25.41 24.89 -27.89
CA SER A 2 26.30 24.18 -26.98
C SER A 2 27.74 24.48 -27.39
N GLY A 3 28.51 25.21 -26.58
CA GLY A 3 29.92 25.49 -26.81
C GLY A 3 30.71 24.18 -26.74
N MET A 4 31.25 23.77 -27.89
CA MET A 4 32.18 22.65 -27.98
C MET A 4 33.51 23.07 -27.30
N ALA A 5 33.66 22.78 -26.04
CA ALA A 5 34.95 22.90 -25.35
C ALA A 5 35.74 21.62 -25.58
N GLY A 6 36.54 21.60 -26.63
CA GLY A 6 37.53 20.53 -26.83
C GLY A 6 38.73 20.76 -25.93
N THR A 7 39.04 19.81 -25.07
CA THR A 7 40.28 19.80 -24.28
C THR A 7 41.36 19.02 -25.01
N VAL A 8 42.57 19.63 -25.22
CA VAL A 8 43.71 18.92 -25.77
C VAL A 8 44.35 18.08 -24.66
N ILE A 9 44.35 16.79 -24.83
CA ILE A 9 44.99 15.83 -23.92
C ILE A 9 46.18 15.23 -24.63
N PHE A 10 47.32 15.12 -23.94
CA PHE A 10 48.51 14.46 -24.45
C PHE A 10 48.52 13.00 -23.95
N ASP A 11 48.52 12.05 -24.88
CA ASP A 11 48.64 10.62 -24.61
C ASP A 11 49.94 10.10 -25.26
N PRO A 12 51.13 10.38 -24.64
CA PRO A 12 52.41 10.20 -25.27
C PRO A 12 52.68 8.71 -25.55
N LEU A 13 53.19 8.42 -26.75
CA LEU A 13 53.56 7.08 -27.20
C LEU A 13 54.74 6.49 -26.40
N LEU A 14 55.48 7.35 -25.68
CA LEU A 14 56.59 6.98 -24.79
C LEU A 14 56.37 7.59 -23.41
N PRO A 15 56.87 6.97 -22.32
CA PRO A 15 56.87 7.60 -21.01
C PRO A 15 57.50 9.00 -21.03
N TRP A 16 56.90 9.95 -20.29
CA TRP A 16 57.31 11.38 -20.32
C TRP A 16 58.80 11.60 -20.11
N TRP A 17 59.48 10.77 -19.29
CA TRP A 17 60.92 10.87 -19.06
C TRP A 17 61.72 10.49 -20.29
N LEU A 18 61.29 9.49 -21.10
CA LEU A 18 61.92 9.12 -22.36
C LEU A 18 61.73 10.23 -23.41
N LEU A 19 60.52 10.80 -23.47
CA LEU A 19 60.20 11.90 -24.37
C LEU A 19 61.06 13.12 -24.05
N ALA A 20 61.30 13.42 -22.76
CA ALA A 20 62.21 14.46 -22.31
C ALA A 20 63.67 14.17 -22.72
N VAL A 21 64.12 12.89 -22.62
CA VAL A 21 65.48 12.51 -23.07
C VAL A 21 65.62 12.69 -24.59
N VAL A 22 64.62 12.27 -25.37
CA VAL A 22 64.61 12.46 -26.83
C VAL A 22 64.70 13.95 -27.18
N ALA A 23 63.85 14.77 -26.54
CA ALA A 23 63.88 16.23 -26.75
C ALA A 23 65.23 16.88 -26.37
N ALA A 24 65.85 16.43 -25.27
CA ALA A 24 67.15 16.87 -24.83
C ALA A 24 68.29 16.53 -25.84
N LEU A 25 68.26 15.28 -26.35
CA LEU A 25 69.19 14.81 -27.37
C LEU A 25 69.06 15.60 -28.69
N LEU A 26 67.82 15.82 -29.14
CA LEU A 26 67.53 16.65 -30.32
C LEU A 26 67.98 18.09 -30.11
N GLY A 27 67.75 18.66 -28.91
CA GLY A 27 68.24 20.02 -28.54
C GLY A 27 69.71 20.10 -28.53
N LEU A 28 70.45 19.12 -27.97
CA LEU A 28 71.93 19.09 -27.97
C LEU A 28 72.47 18.98 -29.38
N ALA A 29 71.90 18.11 -30.21
CA ALA A 29 72.30 17.99 -31.62
C ALA A 29 72.08 19.28 -32.40
N LEU A 30 71.01 20.01 -32.11
CA LEU A 30 70.74 21.32 -32.70
C LEU A 30 71.73 22.35 -32.27
N ILE A 31 72.06 22.43 -30.96
CA ILE A 31 73.09 23.35 -30.43
C ILE A 31 74.48 23.13 -31.08
N LEU A 32 74.88 21.85 -31.22
CA LEU A 32 76.12 21.48 -31.91
C LEU A 32 76.11 21.86 -33.40
N ALA A 33 74.95 21.70 -34.08
CA ALA A 33 74.79 22.08 -35.48
C ALA A 33 74.94 23.61 -35.67
N ILE A 34 74.38 24.39 -34.76
CA ILE A 34 74.51 25.87 -34.78
C ILE A 34 75.97 26.26 -34.49
N TRP A 35 76.60 25.66 -33.47
CA TRP A 35 78.00 25.96 -33.08
C TRP A 35 78.96 25.62 -34.20
N ARG A 36 78.74 24.54 -34.94
CA ARG A 36 79.56 24.17 -36.11
C ARG A 36 79.15 24.89 -37.41
N ARG A 37 78.25 25.87 -37.34
CA ARG A 37 77.71 26.64 -38.46
C ARG A 37 77.26 25.81 -39.64
N LEU A 38 76.63 24.64 -39.36
CA LEU A 38 76.09 23.77 -40.40
C LEU A 38 74.86 24.41 -41.05
N SER A 39 74.79 24.40 -42.39
CA SER A 39 73.59 24.90 -43.10
C SER A 39 72.40 24.02 -42.84
N GLY A 40 71.17 24.59 -42.80
CA GLY A 40 69.93 23.85 -42.63
C GLY A 40 69.51 23.48 -41.16
N TRP A 41 70.10 24.17 -40.16
CA TRP A 41 69.78 23.99 -38.75
C TRP A 41 68.27 24.24 -38.48
N GLY A 42 67.66 25.23 -39.19
CA GLY A 42 66.24 25.55 -39.02
C GLY A 42 65.33 24.40 -39.46
N LEU A 43 65.71 23.69 -40.57
CA LEU A 43 64.96 22.53 -41.03
C LEU A 43 64.99 21.37 -39.97
N ARG A 44 66.17 21.19 -39.34
CA ARG A 44 66.33 20.17 -38.26
C ARG A 44 65.55 20.53 -37.01
N LEU A 45 65.43 21.82 -36.68
CA LEU A 45 64.60 22.30 -35.57
C LEU A 45 63.14 21.93 -35.82
N VAL A 46 62.60 22.26 -37.00
CA VAL A 46 61.21 21.96 -37.36
C VAL A 46 61.00 20.48 -37.36
N ALA A 47 61.86 19.69 -37.96
CA ALA A 47 61.72 18.21 -37.96
C ALA A 47 61.74 17.61 -36.53
N GLY A 48 62.66 18.13 -35.67
CA GLY A 48 62.70 17.68 -34.26
C GLY A 48 61.46 18.08 -33.49
N ALA A 49 60.95 19.30 -33.66
CA ALA A 49 59.71 19.74 -33.02
C ALA A 49 58.50 18.93 -33.47
N VAL A 50 58.40 18.65 -34.79
CA VAL A 50 57.33 17.80 -35.32
C VAL A 50 57.42 16.35 -34.76
N LEU A 51 58.62 15.82 -34.65
CA LEU A 51 58.84 14.48 -34.07
C LEU A 51 58.42 14.43 -32.61
N VAL A 52 58.83 15.40 -31.81
CA VAL A 52 58.43 15.47 -30.39
C VAL A 52 56.93 15.67 -30.26
N ALA A 53 56.34 16.54 -31.06
CA ALA A 53 54.89 16.75 -31.08
C ALA A 53 54.13 15.46 -31.50
N ALA A 54 54.64 14.71 -32.50
CA ALA A 54 54.04 13.45 -32.90
C ALA A 54 54.17 12.36 -31.82
N LEU A 55 55.32 12.30 -31.10
CA LEU A 55 55.51 11.38 -30.00
C LEU A 55 54.69 11.77 -28.76
N ALA A 56 54.39 13.05 -28.55
CA ALA A 56 53.52 13.55 -27.51
C ALA A 56 52.03 13.26 -27.80
N ASN A 57 51.69 12.83 -29.04
CA ASN A 57 50.38 12.38 -29.48
C ASN A 57 49.22 13.25 -28.94
N PRO A 58 49.14 14.54 -29.32
CA PRO A 58 48.04 15.40 -28.89
C PRO A 58 46.70 14.87 -29.48
N SER A 59 45.72 14.59 -28.59
CA SER A 59 44.36 14.20 -28.95
C SER A 59 43.39 15.29 -28.48
N VAL A 60 42.36 15.53 -29.28
CA VAL A 60 41.27 16.43 -28.89
C VAL A 60 40.14 15.57 -28.35
N GLN A 61 39.94 15.65 -27.02
CA GLN A 61 38.84 15.00 -26.39
C GLN A 61 37.59 15.89 -26.51
N GLN A 62 36.59 15.40 -27.21
CA GLN A 62 35.30 16.04 -27.33
C GLN A 62 34.34 15.35 -26.38
N GLU A 63 33.90 16.02 -25.31
CA GLU A 63 32.91 15.51 -24.38
C GLU A 63 31.51 15.91 -24.88
N GLN A 64 30.74 14.94 -25.35
CA GLN A 64 29.35 15.14 -25.66
C GLN A 64 28.52 14.78 -24.41
N ARG A 65 28.01 15.79 -23.73
CA ARG A 65 27.07 15.63 -22.62
C ARG A 65 25.65 15.73 -23.20
N ALA A 66 24.95 14.61 -23.23
CA ALA A 66 23.50 14.62 -23.43
C ALA A 66 22.86 14.69 -22.04
N PRO A 67 22.07 15.71 -21.74
CA PRO A 67 21.31 15.73 -20.48
C PRO A 67 20.35 14.53 -20.47
N LEU A 68 20.34 13.78 -19.39
CA LEU A 68 19.34 12.77 -19.14
C LEU A 68 18.05 13.47 -18.71
N SER A 69 16.91 12.98 -19.18
CA SER A 69 15.59 13.50 -18.76
C SER A 69 15.40 13.31 -17.27
N ASP A 70 14.78 14.29 -16.65
CA ASP A 70 14.24 14.17 -15.29
C ASP A 70 13.02 13.25 -15.29
N ILE A 71 12.67 12.68 -14.12
CA ILE A 71 11.61 11.68 -14.01
C ILE A 71 10.53 12.18 -13.05
N LEU A 72 9.31 12.25 -13.55
CA LEU A 72 8.11 12.41 -12.73
C LEU A 72 7.45 11.05 -12.51
N ILE A 73 7.29 10.64 -11.25
CA ILE A 73 6.65 9.37 -10.88
C ILE A 73 5.18 9.64 -10.62
N ALA A 74 4.28 8.95 -11.33
CA ALA A 74 2.85 8.97 -11.08
C ALA A 74 2.41 7.62 -10.51
N VAL A 75 1.97 7.60 -9.25
CA VAL A 75 1.34 6.44 -8.62
C VAL A 75 -0.16 6.59 -8.73
N VAL A 76 -0.80 5.67 -9.43
CA VAL A 76 -2.22 5.69 -9.76
C VAL A 76 -2.93 4.60 -8.99
N ASP A 77 -3.79 5.00 -8.09
CA ASP A 77 -4.62 4.10 -7.32
C ASP A 77 -5.74 3.55 -8.21
N ARG A 78 -5.76 2.21 -8.39
CA ARG A 78 -6.78 1.44 -9.14
C ARG A 78 -7.47 0.43 -8.24
N THR A 79 -7.44 0.65 -6.93
CA THR A 79 -8.10 -0.23 -5.98
C THR A 79 -9.62 -0.15 -6.10
N SER A 80 -10.31 -1.07 -5.46
CA SER A 80 -11.78 -1.16 -5.49
C SER A 80 -12.47 0.12 -5.03
N SER A 81 -11.83 0.91 -4.15
CA SER A 81 -12.34 2.22 -3.72
C SER A 81 -12.47 3.24 -4.86
N GLN A 82 -11.66 3.10 -5.92
CA GLN A 82 -11.74 3.94 -7.11
C GLN A 82 -12.86 3.52 -8.08
N SER A 83 -13.50 2.36 -7.85
CA SER A 83 -14.67 1.94 -8.64
C SER A 83 -15.99 2.58 -8.16
N VAL A 84 -15.95 3.33 -7.06
CA VAL A 84 -17.11 3.98 -6.46
C VAL A 84 -17.39 5.31 -7.16
N GLY A 85 -18.66 5.53 -7.56
CA GLY A 85 -19.08 6.74 -8.27
C GLY A 85 -18.33 6.96 -9.58
N ASP A 86 -17.85 8.17 -9.81
CA ASP A 86 -17.11 8.58 -11.01
C ASP A 86 -15.59 8.70 -10.79
N ARG A 87 -15.06 8.19 -9.68
CA ARG A 87 -13.64 8.29 -9.31
C ARG A 87 -12.70 7.70 -10.36
N SER A 88 -13.06 6.56 -10.96
CA SER A 88 -12.26 5.95 -12.04
C SER A 88 -12.12 6.87 -13.25
N VAL A 89 -13.20 7.57 -13.61
CA VAL A 89 -13.20 8.55 -14.71
C VAL A 89 -12.34 9.75 -14.36
N GLN A 90 -12.40 10.22 -13.11
CA GLN A 90 -11.55 11.32 -12.61
C GLN A 90 -10.07 10.95 -12.67
N VAL A 91 -9.70 9.73 -12.24
CA VAL A 91 -8.33 9.20 -12.35
C VAL A 91 -7.87 9.19 -13.80
N ASP A 92 -8.68 8.65 -14.72
CA ASP A 92 -8.32 8.56 -16.15
C ASP A 92 -8.11 9.94 -16.77
N GLN A 93 -9.00 10.89 -16.45
CA GLN A 93 -8.88 12.28 -16.93
C GLN A 93 -7.63 12.98 -16.36
N ALA A 94 -7.36 12.80 -15.05
CA ALA A 94 -6.18 13.38 -14.41
C ALA A 94 -4.89 12.80 -14.99
N LEU A 95 -4.83 11.47 -15.19
CA LEU A 95 -3.68 10.80 -15.79
C LEU A 95 -3.47 11.22 -17.25
N ALA A 96 -4.55 11.37 -18.03
CA ALA A 96 -4.46 11.84 -19.40
C ALA A 96 -3.91 13.26 -19.50
N ARG A 97 -4.35 14.17 -18.61
CA ARG A 97 -3.81 15.53 -18.52
C ARG A 97 -2.34 15.53 -18.13
N LEU A 98 -1.99 14.76 -17.11
CA LEU A 98 -0.59 14.65 -16.65
C LEU A 98 0.33 14.15 -17.76
N ARG A 99 -0.11 13.15 -18.53
CA ARG A 99 0.64 12.66 -19.71
C ARG A 99 0.84 13.72 -20.76
N ALA A 100 -0.21 14.51 -21.04
CA ALA A 100 -0.13 15.58 -22.02
C ALA A 100 0.79 16.72 -21.58
N GLU A 101 0.76 17.10 -20.31
CA GLU A 101 1.61 18.14 -19.74
C GLU A 101 3.08 17.71 -19.74
N VAL A 102 3.37 16.49 -19.28
CA VAL A 102 4.74 15.94 -19.30
C VAL A 102 5.28 15.79 -20.72
N ALA A 103 4.44 15.38 -21.68
CA ALA A 103 4.87 15.27 -23.08
C ALA A 103 5.19 16.63 -23.73
N ALA A 104 4.68 17.73 -23.20
CA ALA A 104 4.98 19.09 -23.67
C ALA A 104 6.29 19.66 -23.08
N GLU A 105 6.84 19.05 -22.03
CA GLU A 105 8.06 19.49 -21.36
C GLU A 105 9.28 18.73 -21.88
N GLU A 106 10.24 19.46 -22.49
CA GLU A 106 11.50 18.87 -22.93
C GLU A 106 12.35 18.43 -21.74
N GLY A 107 12.83 17.20 -21.76
CA GLY A 107 13.71 16.67 -20.70
C GLY A 107 12.96 16.14 -19.48
N LEU A 108 11.66 15.93 -19.54
CA LEU A 108 10.85 15.29 -18.49
C LEU A 108 10.24 13.98 -19.00
N GLU A 109 10.35 12.93 -18.20
CA GLU A 109 9.83 11.59 -18.50
C GLU A 109 8.83 11.16 -17.42
N LEU A 110 7.66 10.63 -17.83
CA LEU A 110 6.65 10.15 -16.90
C LEU A 110 6.79 8.64 -16.67
N ARG A 111 6.93 8.25 -15.40
CA ARG A 111 6.81 6.85 -14.94
C ARG A 111 5.48 6.66 -14.25
N VAL A 112 4.63 5.82 -14.82
CA VAL A 112 3.31 5.49 -14.25
C VAL A 112 3.37 4.12 -13.59
N VAL A 113 2.95 4.07 -12.32
CA VAL A 113 2.81 2.84 -11.54
C VAL A 113 1.35 2.74 -11.11
N GLU A 114 0.67 1.68 -11.52
CA GLU A 114 -0.71 1.41 -11.12
C GLU A 114 -0.75 0.47 -9.92
N VAL A 115 -1.59 0.79 -8.95
CA VAL A 115 -1.73 0.07 -7.68
C VAL A 115 -3.10 -0.59 -7.64
N ALA A 116 -3.13 -1.91 -7.47
CA ALA A 116 -4.34 -2.68 -7.23
C ALA A 116 -4.53 -3.00 -5.74
N ASP A 117 -5.69 -3.54 -5.38
CA ASP A 117 -5.95 -3.99 -4.01
C ASP A 117 -4.90 -5.00 -3.53
N ALA A 118 -4.42 -4.82 -2.31
CA ALA A 118 -3.58 -5.81 -1.66
C ALA A 118 -4.39 -7.11 -1.37
N PRO A 119 -3.75 -8.28 -1.31
CA PRO A 119 -4.42 -9.52 -0.98
C PRO A 119 -5.17 -9.46 0.37
N GLY A 120 -6.36 -10.03 0.41
CA GLY A 120 -7.23 -9.99 1.59
C GLY A 120 -7.76 -8.58 1.85
N ASP A 121 -7.79 -8.15 3.11
CA ASP A 121 -8.27 -6.83 3.54
C ASP A 121 -7.15 -5.80 3.66
N GLY A 122 -6.05 -5.97 2.92
CA GLY A 122 -4.85 -5.12 3.02
C GLY A 122 -5.02 -3.70 2.46
N GLY A 123 -6.10 -3.42 1.75
CA GLY A 123 -6.42 -2.09 1.20
C GLY A 123 -5.46 -1.61 0.11
N SER A 124 -5.23 -0.30 0.05
CA SER A 124 -4.44 0.36 -1.01
C SER A 124 -2.97 0.54 -0.59
N PRO A 125 -2.02 -0.26 -1.15
CA PRO A 125 -0.58 -0.19 -0.82
C PRO A 125 0.15 0.89 -1.63
N VAL A 126 -0.32 2.14 -1.57
CA VAL A 126 0.15 3.26 -2.40
C VAL A 126 1.58 3.68 -2.03
N MET A 127 1.92 3.67 -0.72
CA MET A 127 3.24 4.08 -0.26
C MET A 127 4.32 3.05 -0.58
N ALA A 128 3.98 1.76 -0.51
CA ALA A 128 4.88 0.68 -0.92
C ALA A 128 5.21 0.78 -2.42
N ALA A 129 4.20 1.01 -3.27
CA ALA A 129 4.39 1.22 -4.70
C ALA A 129 5.24 2.46 -5.02
N LEU A 130 5.03 3.56 -4.29
CA LEU A 130 5.86 4.76 -4.40
C LEU A 130 7.32 4.47 -4.00
N ALA A 131 7.53 3.73 -2.91
CA ALA A 131 8.87 3.36 -2.44
C ALA A 131 9.60 2.49 -3.46
N GLU A 132 8.92 1.52 -4.07
CA GLU A 132 9.47 0.66 -5.11
C GLU A 132 9.83 1.47 -6.38
N ALA A 133 8.92 2.35 -6.82
CA ALA A 133 9.16 3.22 -7.97
C ALA A 133 10.37 4.14 -7.76
N LEU A 134 10.50 4.73 -6.56
CA LEU A 134 11.65 5.56 -6.19
C LEU A 134 12.96 4.77 -6.12
N ALA A 135 12.90 3.51 -5.67
CA ALA A 135 14.09 2.65 -5.59
C ALA A 135 14.60 2.22 -6.98
N ALA A 136 13.72 2.16 -7.98
CA ALA A 136 14.06 1.79 -9.35
C ALA A 136 14.77 2.91 -10.12
N GLU A 137 14.68 4.18 -9.65
CA GLU A 137 15.19 5.33 -10.39
C GLU A 137 16.35 6.03 -9.65
N PRO A 138 17.31 6.60 -10.39
CA PRO A 138 18.37 7.41 -9.78
C PRO A 138 17.78 8.64 -9.07
N ARG A 139 18.03 8.79 -7.78
CA ARG A 139 17.47 9.88 -6.96
C ARG A 139 17.69 11.28 -7.53
N ALA A 140 18.83 11.49 -8.19
CA ALA A 140 19.18 12.78 -8.80
C ALA A 140 18.34 13.12 -10.03
N ARG A 141 17.65 12.15 -10.61
CA ARG A 141 16.76 12.34 -11.77
C ARG A 141 15.29 12.50 -11.38
N VAL A 142 14.91 12.20 -10.14
CA VAL A 142 13.52 12.32 -9.69
C VAL A 142 13.18 13.78 -9.49
N ALA A 143 12.36 14.34 -10.38
CA ALA A 143 11.86 15.72 -10.33
C ALA A 143 10.69 15.88 -9.34
N GLY A 144 9.92 14.81 -9.13
CA GLY A 144 8.78 14.80 -8.22
C GLY A 144 8.00 13.50 -8.29
N ALA A 145 6.97 13.41 -7.44
CA ALA A 145 5.97 12.36 -7.53
C ALA A 145 4.55 12.93 -7.41
N VAL A 146 3.61 12.26 -8.08
CA VAL A 146 2.18 12.57 -8.04
C VAL A 146 1.42 11.31 -7.64
N LEU A 147 0.58 11.40 -6.61
CA LEU A 147 -0.34 10.33 -6.23
C LEU A 147 -1.74 10.70 -6.72
N LEU A 148 -2.39 9.78 -7.43
CA LEU A 148 -3.80 9.87 -7.81
C LEU A 148 -4.55 8.86 -6.94
N THR A 149 -5.28 9.31 -5.93
CA THR A 149 -5.95 8.46 -4.92
C THR A 149 -7.16 9.15 -4.32
N ASP A 150 -8.04 8.42 -3.65
CA ASP A 150 -9.14 9.00 -2.85
C ASP A 150 -8.71 9.45 -1.45
N GLY A 151 -7.41 9.35 -1.14
CA GLY A 151 -6.83 9.75 0.13
C GLY A 151 -6.89 8.67 1.22
N ARG A 152 -7.51 7.52 0.98
CA ARG A 152 -7.51 6.38 1.90
C ARG A 152 -6.30 5.49 1.64
N VAL A 153 -5.17 5.86 2.25
CA VAL A 153 -3.90 5.13 2.13
C VAL A 153 -3.72 4.25 3.36
N HIS A 154 -3.66 2.92 3.16
CA HIS A 154 -3.60 1.95 4.26
C HIS A 154 -2.18 1.71 4.79
N ASP A 155 -1.18 1.97 3.97
CA ASP A 155 0.24 1.75 4.25
C ASP A 155 1.04 3.04 4.52
N LEU A 156 0.38 4.09 5.01
CA LEU A 156 1.01 5.39 5.30
C LEU A 156 2.30 5.31 6.14
N PRO A 157 2.43 4.39 7.13
CA PRO A 157 3.68 4.23 7.88
C PRO A 157 4.88 3.79 7.01
N LEU A 158 4.65 3.27 5.81
CA LEU A 158 5.68 2.86 4.85
C LEU A 158 6.11 3.99 3.91
N ALA A 159 5.64 5.24 4.14
CA ALA A 159 5.96 6.38 3.29
C ALA A 159 7.48 6.56 3.16
N PRO A 160 8.03 6.58 1.93
CA PRO A 160 9.46 6.73 1.71
C PRO A 160 9.93 8.16 1.96
N ALA A 161 11.22 8.33 2.25
CA ALA A 161 11.85 9.64 2.27
C ALA A 161 11.93 10.18 0.83
N MET A 162 11.22 11.26 0.56
CA MET A 162 11.12 11.86 -0.76
C MET A 162 12.36 12.69 -1.11
N PRO A 163 12.99 12.48 -2.29
CA PRO A 163 14.07 13.30 -2.78
C PRO A 163 13.59 14.62 -3.43
N ALA A 164 12.29 14.69 -3.76
CA ALA A 164 11.66 15.77 -4.51
C ALA A 164 10.20 15.98 -4.02
N PRO A 165 9.48 17.03 -4.44
CA PRO A 165 8.12 17.28 -4.02
C PRO A 165 7.17 16.12 -4.32
N LEU A 166 6.26 15.85 -3.38
CA LEU A 166 5.14 14.92 -3.52
C LEU A 166 3.84 15.71 -3.60
N ASN A 167 3.10 15.55 -4.68
CA ASN A 167 1.79 16.12 -4.87
C ASN A 167 0.71 15.03 -4.83
N VAL A 168 -0.46 15.33 -4.30
CA VAL A 168 -1.58 14.41 -4.24
C VAL A 168 -2.76 15.01 -4.98
N LEU A 169 -3.27 14.28 -5.96
CA LEU A 169 -4.51 14.59 -6.67
C LEU A 169 -5.59 13.69 -6.10
N LEU A 170 -6.50 14.29 -5.32
CA LEU A 170 -7.60 13.58 -4.69
C LEU A 170 -8.74 13.38 -5.69
N THR A 171 -9.25 12.15 -5.73
CA THR A 171 -10.50 11.80 -6.39
C THR A 171 -11.66 11.86 -5.42
N GLY A 172 -12.87 12.01 -5.95
CA GLY A 172 -14.08 12.26 -5.15
C GLY A 172 -14.51 13.72 -5.20
N ARG A 173 -15.56 14.05 -4.48
CA ARG A 173 -16.17 15.39 -4.41
C ARG A 173 -16.35 15.80 -2.96
N GLU A 174 -16.34 17.09 -2.67
CA GLU A 174 -16.55 17.61 -1.31
C GLU A 174 -17.92 17.21 -0.72
N GLN A 175 -18.92 17.01 -1.56
CA GLN A 175 -20.26 16.59 -1.16
C GLN A 175 -20.46 15.09 -1.09
N ASP A 176 -19.43 14.29 -1.35
CA ASP A 176 -19.53 12.84 -1.22
C ASP A 176 -19.74 12.44 0.24
N TRP A 177 -20.65 11.52 0.45
CA TRP A 177 -20.91 10.92 1.73
C TRP A 177 -21.25 9.45 1.60
N ASP A 178 -21.10 8.72 2.67
CA ASP A 178 -21.29 7.27 2.71
C ASP A 178 -21.84 6.85 4.07
N ARG A 179 -22.74 5.89 4.07
CA ARG A 179 -23.29 5.26 5.26
C ARG A 179 -22.88 3.82 5.28
N ARG A 180 -22.46 3.30 6.43
CA ARG A 180 -22.10 1.90 6.57
C ARG A 180 -22.58 1.29 7.86
N LEU A 181 -22.92 0.01 7.79
CA LEU A 181 -23.28 -0.80 8.95
C LEU A 181 -22.05 -1.54 9.48
N ILE A 182 -21.82 -1.45 10.78
CA ILE A 182 -20.73 -2.13 11.47
C ILE A 182 -21.31 -2.97 12.60
N ILE A 183 -21.08 -4.26 12.57
CA ILE A 183 -21.37 -5.14 13.71
C ILE A 183 -20.16 -5.09 14.63
N ARG A 184 -20.34 -4.54 15.83
CA ARG A 184 -19.28 -4.36 16.81
C ARG A 184 -19.06 -5.59 17.67
N ASP A 185 -20.18 -6.21 18.06
CA ASP A 185 -20.17 -7.41 18.89
C ASP A 185 -21.43 -8.22 18.63
N ALA A 186 -21.26 -9.51 18.39
CA ALA A 186 -22.34 -10.44 18.21
C ALA A 186 -21.97 -11.78 18.88
N PRO A 187 -22.70 -12.21 19.91
CA PRO A 187 -22.47 -13.50 20.56
C PRO A 187 -22.63 -14.66 19.59
N ALA A 188 -21.76 -15.66 19.69
CA ALA A 188 -21.83 -16.85 18.83
C ALA A 188 -23.04 -17.73 19.13
N PHE A 189 -23.63 -17.59 20.31
CA PHE A 189 -24.82 -18.36 20.75
C PHE A 189 -25.69 -17.53 21.69
N ALA A 190 -26.99 -17.91 21.76
CA ALA A 190 -27.95 -17.36 22.72
C ALA A 190 -28.89 -18.44 23.19
N ILE A 191 -29.42 -18.30 24.42
CA ILE A 191 -30.41 -19.19 24.99
C ILE A 191 -31.78 -18.88 24.35
N LEU A 192 -32.49 -19.90 23.92
CA LEU A 192 -33.82 -19.73 23.30
C LEU A 192 -34.78 -19.07 24.27
N GLY A 193 -35.50 -18.06 23.77
CA GLY A 193 -36.48 -17.33 24.56
C GLY A 193 -35.89 -16.28 25.51
N GLU A 194 -34.56 -16.21 25.60
CA GLU A 194 -33.89 -15.15 26.31
C GLU A 194 -33.41 -14.05 25.34
N GLU A 195 -33.41 -12.84 25.86
CA GLU A 195 -32.94 -11.67 25.13
C GLU A 195 -31.40 -11.62 25.15
N VAL A 196 -30.79 -11.52 23.98
CA VAL A 196 -29.36 -11.33 23.81
C VAL A 196 -29.11 -10.00 23.13
N THR A 197 -28.09 -9.26 23.56
CA THR A 197 -27.76 -7.95 23.02
C THR A 197 -26.67 -8.05 21.96
N LEU A 198 -26.97 -7.59 20.75
CA LEU A 198 -25.98 -7.33 19.71
C LEU A 198 -25.57 -5.86 19.75
N LYS A 199 -24.29 -5.58 19.50
CA LYS A 199 -23.79 -4.22 19.40
C LYS A 199 -23.49 -3.88 17.96
N LEU A 200 -24.15 -2.87 17.46
CA LEU A 200 -23.99 -2.39 16.10
C LEU A 200 -23.79 -0.88 16.07
N GLU A 201 -23.30 -0.38 14.98
CA GLU A 201 -23.10 1.04 14.72
C GLU A 201 -23.42 1.32 13.25
N VAL A 202 -24.28 2.30 13.01
CA VAL A 202 -24.45 2.89 11.68
C VAL A 202 -23.59 4.13 11.65
N ARG A 203 -22.58 4.12 10.78
CA ARG A 203 -21.64 5.24 10.67
C ARG A 203 -21.86 6.00 9.39
N ASP A 204 -21.97 7.30 9.53
CA ASP A 204 -22.04 8.27 8.45
C ASP A 204 -20.68 8.95 8.30
N GLU A 205 -20.13 9.00 7.08
CA GLU A 205 -18.85 9.63 6.75
C GLU A 205 -19.04 10.61 5.59
N GLY A 206 -18.29 11.73 5.61
CA GLY A 206 -18.34 12.76 4.58
C GLY A 206 -19.43 13.82 4.81
N ALA A 207 -19.91 14.40 3.71
CA ALA A 207 -20.86 15.52 3.73
C ALA A 207 -22.33 15.04 3.77
N VAL A 208 -22.72 14.40 4.88
CA VAL A 208 -24.06 13.83 5.05
C VAL A 208 -25.15 14.92 4.94
N PRO A 209 -26.15 14.77 4.06
CA PRO A 209 -27.25 15.70 3.96
C PRO A 209 -27.99 15.85 5.30
N ALA A 210 -28.36 17.08 5.67
CA ALA A 210 -29.02 17.34 6.95
C ALA A 210 -30.33 16.53 7.17
N ALA A 211 -30.99 16.15 6.09
CA ALA A 211 -32.21 15.33 6.14
C ALA A 211 -31.91 13.86 6.51
N GLN A 212 -30.69 13.39 6.31
CA GLN A 212 -30.26 12.03 6.56
C GLN A 212 -29.41 11.90 7.83
N ALA A 213 -28.94 13.03 8.37
CA ALA A 213 -28.03 13.04 9.51
C ALA A 213 -28.74 12.66 10.83
N GLY A 214 -28.04 11.92 11.66
CA GLY A 214 -28.42 11.64 13.05
C GLY A 214 -29.23 10.39 13.27
N MET A 215 -30.02 9.94 12.31
CA MET A 215 -30.86 8.73 12.43
C MET A 215 -30.78 7.91 11.14
N ALA A 216 -30.89 6.58 11.29
CA ALA A 216 -30.94 5.66 10.17
C ALA A 216 -32.00 4.59 10.39
N GLU A 217 -32.65 4.18 9.32
CA GLU A 217 -33.60 3.06 9.33
C GLU A 217 -32.82 1.78 9.02
N ILE A 218 -32.94 0.79 9.92
CA ILE A 218 -32.35 -0.53 9.77
C ILE A 218 -33.45 -1.59 9.78
N SER A 219 -33.40 -2.50 8.82
CA SER A 219 -34.26 -3.68 8.78
C SER A 219 -33.47 -4.94 9.18
N ILE A 220 -34.14 -5.81 9.93
CA ILE A 220 -33.54 -7.03 10.48
C ILE A 220 -34.45 -8.20 10.12
N ALA A 221 -33.92 -9.17 9.38
CA ALA A 221 -34.61 -10.40 9.04
C ALA A 221 -33.86 -11.59 9.65
N VAL A 222 -34.60 -12.54 10.22
CA VAL A 222 -34.05 -13.79 10.74
C VAL A 222 -34.43 -14.89 9.77
N ASP A 223 -33.45 -15.68 9.31
CA ASP A 223 -33.62 -16.84 8.41
C ASP A 223 -34.43 -16.54 7.14
N GLY A 224 -34.31 -15.31 6.62
CA GLY A 224 -35.06 -14.86 5.45
C GLY A 224 -36.55 -14.63 5.69
N GLY A 225 -36.95 -14.55 6.95
CA GLY A 225 -38.34 -14.25 7.36
C GLY A 225 -38.71 -12.78 7.12
N THR A 226 -39.83 -12.36 7.67
CA THR A 226 -40.28 -10.98 7.58
C THR A 226 -39.29 -10.05 8.32
N ALA A 227 -38.85 -9.01 7.64
CA ALA A 227 -37.94 -8.03 8.24
C ALA A 227 -38.74 -7.12 9.22
N GLU A 228 -38.14 -6.85 10.35
CA GLU A 228 -38.58 -5.84 11.31
C GLU A 228 -37.71 -4.58 11.13
N THR A 229 -38.33 -3.41 11.18
CA THR A 229 -37.68 -2.15 10.93
C THR A 229 -37.55 -1.34 12.20
N TYR A 230 -36.35 -0.80 12.43
CA TYR A 230 -36.00 0.04 13.57
C TYR A 230 -35.38 1.35 13.09
N VAL A 231 -35.57 2.43 13.86
CA VAL A 231 -34.89 3.70 13.62
C VAL A 231 -33.87 3.88 14.73
N ILE A 232 -32.60 3.94 14.36
CA ILE A 232 -31.49 4.00 15.30
C ILE A 232 -30.62 5.24 15.06
N PRO A 233 -29.94 5.74 16.08
CA PRO A 233 -29.04 6.87 15.92
C PRO A 233 -27.79 6.47 15.15
N THR A 234 -27.27 7.42 14.32
CA THR A 234 -26.00 7.22 13.61
C THR A 234 -24.81 7.70 14.43
N ASN A 235 -23.61 7.24 14.06
CA ASN A 235 -22.33 7.61 14.63
C ASN A 235 -22.17 7.30 16.14
N GLN A 236 -22.94 6.37 16.62
CA GLN A 236 -22.80 5.84 17.98
C GLN A 236 -23.18 4.37 18.03
N GLN A 237 -22.66 3.67 19.03
CA GLN A 237 -23.01 2.28 19.27
C GLN A 237 -24.48 2.18 19.71
N TYR A 238 -25.19 1.23 19.15
CA TYR A 238 -26.54 0.88 19.51
C TYR A 238 -26.58 -0.57 20.00
N ASP A 239 -27.19 -0.78 21.14
CA ASP A 239 -27.39 -2.07 21.76
C ASP A 239 -28.77 -2.60 21.34
N LEU A 240 -28.76 -3.59 20.43
CA LEU A 240 -29.97 -4.18 19.88
C LEU A 240 -30.32 -5.47 20.62
N PRO A 241 -31.45 -5.51 21.35
CA PRO A 241 -31.96 -6.76 21.92
C PRO A 241 -32.58 -7.65 20.85
N VAL A 242 -32.19 -8.92 20.84
CA VAL A 242 -32.70 -9.91 19.89
C VAL A 242 -33.05 -11.19 20.64
N VAL A 243 -34.18 -11.83 20.25
CA VAL A 243 -34.57 -13.15 20.74
C VAL A 243 -34.50 -14.12 19.56
N LEU A 244 -33.76 -15.23 19.74
CA LEU A 244 -33.63 -16.23 18.68
C LEU A 244 -34.91 -17.09 18.60
N PRO A 245 -35.50 -17.28 17.40
CA PRO A 245 -36.78 -18.01 17.26
C PRO A 245 -36.66 -19.52 17.37
N HIS A 246 -35.48 -20.10 17.07
CA HIS A 246 -35.32 -21.55 17.09
C HIS A 246 -33.90 -22.01 17.47
N GLY A 247 -33.81 -23.30 17.87
CA GLY A 247 -32.52 -23.93 18.15
C GLY A 247 -31.73 -24.25 16.89
N GLY A 248 -30.40 -24.30 17.05
CA GLY A 248 -29.49 -24.43 15.92
C GLY A 248 -29.10 -23.08 15.35
N GLN A 249 -28.56 -23.06 14.13
CA GLN A 249 -28.07 -21.86 13.49
C GLN A 249 -29.21 -20.95 13.04
N ASN A 250 -29.21 -19.73 13.52
CA ASN A 250 -30.05 -18.63 13.06
C ASN A 250 -29.20 -17.65 12.28
N VAL A 251 -29.64 -17.17 11.12
CA VAL A 251 -28.94 -16.21 10.27
C VAL A 251 -29.68 -14.87 10.33
N LEU A 252 -29.07 -13.90 10.98
CA LEU A 252 -29.62 -12.55 11.10
C LEU A 252 -29.05 -11.70 9.98
N GLN A 253 -29.93 -11.14 9.16
CA GLN A 253 -29.60 -10.22 8.07
C GLN A 253 -29.98 -8.80 8.48
N PHE A 254 -29.02 -7.92 8.46
CA PHE A 254 -29.17 -6.50 8.75
C PHE A 254 -29.03 -5.70 7.47
N THR A 255 -29.92 -4.76 7.22
CA THR A 255 -29.83 -3.86 6.06
C THR A 255 -30.25 -2.45 6.48
N VAL A 256 -29.38 -1.51 6.27
CA VAL A 256 -29.68 -0.07 6.44
C VAL A 256 -30.27 0.43 5.13
N THR A 257 -31.34 1.23 5.23
CA THR A 257 -31.99 1.80 4.05
C THR A 257 -31.00 2.72 3.33
N ALA A 258 -30.74 2.40 2.05
CA ALA A 258 -29.82 3.14 1.20
C ALA A 258 -30.45 4.46 0.74
N ASP A 259 -29.64 5.53 0.68
CA ASP A 259 -30.02 6.79 0.05
C ASP A 259 -29.43 6.87 -1.36
N PRO A 260 -30.17 7.28 -2.38
CA PRO A 260 -29.67 7.39 -3.75
C PRO A 260 -28.46 8.32 -3.95
N SER A 261 -28.19 9.19 -2.97
CA SER A 261 -27.07 10.15 -3.01
C SER A 261 -25.81 9.66 -2.29
N GLU A 262 -25.85 8.51 -1.62
CA GLU A 262 -24.65 7.95 -1.00
C GLU A 262 -23.72 7.29 -2.01
N LEU A 263 -22.43 7.17 -1.68
CA LEU A 263 -21.41 6.64 -2.57
C LEU A 263 -21.63 5.16 -2.91
N THR A 264 -22.07 4.35 -1.94
CA THR A 264 -22.29 2.92 -2.15
C THR A 264 -23.27 2.34 -1.12
N ASP A 265 -24.12 1.43 -1.56
CA ASP A 265 -25.03 0.66 -0.71
C ASP A 265 -24.45 -0.71 -0.27
N ARG A 266 -23.26 -1.07 -0.78
CA ARG A 266 -22.65 -2.40 -0.55
C ARG A 266 -22.27 -2.64 0.92
N ASN A 267 -21.96 -1.59 1.65
CA ASN A 267 -21.57 -1.62 3.07
C ASN A 267 -22.75 -1.35 4.02
N ASN A 268 -23.98 -1.26 3.49
CA ASN A 268 -25.21 -1.05 4.25
C ASN A 268 -25.83 -2.35 4.76
N ALA A 269 -25.24 -3.50 4.44
CA ALA A 269 -25.75 -4.81 4.86
C ALA A 269 -24.69 -5.61 5.62
N ALA A 270 -25.16 -6.39 6.59
CA ALA A 270 -24.34 -7.32 7.35
C ALA A 270 -25.11 -8.60 7.65
N VAL A 271 -24.40 -9.70 7.80
CA VAL A 271 -25.00 -11.00 8.17
C VAL A 271 -24.29 -11.54 9.40
N VAL A 272 -25.05 -11.96 10.38
CA VAL A 272 -24.56 -12.59 11.61
C VAL A 272 -25.20 -13.96 11.76
N ALA A 273 -24.39 -14.98 11.99
CA ALA A 273 -24.85 -16.32 12.32
C ALA A 273 -24.72 -16.54 13.82
N MET A 274 -25.83 -16.89 14.46
CA MET A 274 -25.91 -17.17 15.90
C MET A 274 -26.52 -18.54 16.14
N ASN A 275 -25.97 -19.31 17.09
CA ASN A 275 -26.52 -20.62 17.44
C ASN A 275 -27.50 -20.50 18.61
N GLY A 276 -28.79 -20.85 18.37
CA GLY A 276 -29.79 -20.94 19.40
C GLY A 276 -29.60 -22.23 20.21
N VAL A 277 -29.28 -22.10 21.48
CA VAL A 277 -29.14 -23.24 22.40
C VAL A 277 -30.36 -23.29 23.33
N ARG A 278 -30.83 -24.47 23.58
CA ARG A 278 -31.84 -24.67 24.62
C ARG A 278 -31.19 -24.51 25.98
N ASP A 279 -32.00 -24.20 26.98
CA ASP A 279 -31.55 -24.14 28.36
C ASP A 279 -30.65 -25.34 28.68
N ARG A 280 -29.55 -25.11 29.36
CA ARG A 280 -28.57 -26.17 29.64
C ARG A 280 -29.23 -27.32 30.37
N LEU A 281 -29.08 -28.53 29.82
CA LEU A 281 -29.55 -29.73 30.48
C LEU A 281 -28.77 -29.92 31.80
N GLN A 282 -29.44 -29.77 32.93
CA GLN A 282 -28.85 -30.09 34.22
C GLN A 282 -28.76 -31.62 34.37
N VAL A 283 -27.52 -32.11 34.35
CA VAL A 283 -27.23 -33.55 34.49
C VAL A 283 -26.53 -33.77 35.81
N LEU A 284 -27.13 -34.66 36.65
CA LEU A 284 -26.52 -35.12 37.86
C LEU A 284 -25.84 -36.48 37.61
N LEU A 285 -24.52 -36.52 37.64
CA LEU A 285 -23.70 -37.73 37.58
C LEU A 285 -23.36 -38.19 38.98
N VAL A 286 -23.92 -39.33 39.41
CA VAL A 286 -23.65 -39.93 40.73
C VAL A 286 -22.88 -41.23 40.55
N SER A 287 -21.70 -41.35 41.19
CA SER A 287 -20.88 -42.56 41.21
C SER A 287 -20.70 -43.07 42.62
N GLY A 288 -20.79 -44.40 42.84
CA GLY A 288 -20.54 -45.04 44.13
C GLY A 288 -19.06 -45.19 44.45
N GLU A 289 -18.24 -45.47 43.44
CA GLU A 289 -16.78 -45.56 43.54
C GLU A 289 -16.09 -44.94 42.31
N PRO A 290 -14.96 -44.28 42.49
CA PRO A 290 -14.24 -43.75 41.32
C PRO A 290 -13.77 -44.86 40.37
N HIS A 291 -14.17 -44.83 39.11
CA HIS A 291 -13.74 -45.80 38.11
C HIS A 291 -13.52 -45.12 36.74
N ALA A 292 -12.85 -45.85 35.81
CA ALA A 292 -12.47 -45.28 34.53
C ALA A 292 -13.67 -44.77 33.69
N GLY A 293 -14.81 -45.45 33.77
CA GLY A 293 -16.05 -45.08 33.07
C GLY A 293 -16.67 -43.76 33.56
N GLU A 294 -16.58 -43.48 34.86
CA GLU A 294 -17.01 -42.19 35.42
C GLU A 294 -16.22 -41.01 34.80
N ARG A 295 -14.90 -41.16 34.62
CA ARG A 295 -14.07 -40.12 34.00
C ARG A 295 -14.49 -39.89 32.55
N VAL A 296 -14.82 -40.94 31.80
CA VAL A 296 -15.28 -40.83 30.41
C VAL A 296 -16.61 -40.06 30.35
N TRP A 297 -17.59 -40.47 31.18
CA TRP A 297 -18.87 -39.78 31.24
C TRP A 297 -18.74 -38.32 31.67
N ARG A 298 -17.97 -38.05 32.71
CA ARG A 298 -17.73 -36.68 33.14
C ARG A 298 -17.08 -35.83 32.06
N ASN A 299 -16.08 -36.35 31.35
CA ASN A 299 -15.42 -35.61 30.29
C ASN A 299 -16.35 -35.40 29.09
N LEU A 300 -17.13 -36.39 28.71
CA LEU A 300 -18.13 -36.30 27.65
C LEU A 300 -19.18 -35.23 27.95
N LEU A 301 -19.81 -35.30 29.13
CA LEU A 301 -20.84 -34.37 29.54
C LEU A 301 -20.31 -32.96 29.75
N LYS A 302 -19.09 -32.83 30.26
CA LYS A 302 -18.44 -31.51 30.46
C LYS A 302 -17.98 -30.87 29.12
N SER A 303 -17.74 -31.66 28.07
CA SER A 303 -17.37 -31.15 26.76
C SER A 303 -18.55 -30.64 25.96
N ASP A 304 -19.77 -30.97 26.35
CA ASP A 304 -21.01 -30.50 25.73
C ASP A 304 -21.44 -29.16 26.34
N PRO A 305 -21.40 -28.05 25.57
CA PRO A 305 -21.78 -26.72 26.08
C PRO A 305 -23.24 -26.59 26.46
N SER A 306 -24.10 -27.54 26.02
CA SER A 306 -25.54 -27.61 26.39
C SER A 306 -25.82 -28.34 27.71
N VAL A 307 -24.78 -28.84 28.37
CA VAL A 307 -24.92 -29.62 29.61
C VAL A 307 -24.27 -28.85 30.77
N ASP A 308 -25.07 -28.68 31.83
CA ASP A 308 -24.58 -28.24 33.16
C ASP A 308 -24.44 -29.48 34.06
N LEU A 309 -23.18 -29.90 34.27
CA LEU A 309 -22.88 -31.16 34.97
C LEU A 309 -22.62 -30.91 36.45
N VAL A 310 -23.47 -31.49 37.29
CA VAL A 310 -23.22 -31.68 38.73
C VAL A 310 -22.73 -33.12 38.97
N HIS A 311 -21.51 -33.27 39.51
CA HIS A 311 -20.91 -34.59 39.71
C HIS A 311 -20.72 -34.87 41.18
N PHE A 312 -21.25 -35.99 41.66
CA PHE A 312 -21.07 -36.48 43.03
C PHE A 312 -20.46 -37.88 43.05
N THR A 313 -19.41 -38.08 43.85
CA THR A 313 -18.84 -39.41 44.13
C THR A 313 -19.09 -39.73 45.61
N ILE A 314 -19.75 -40.88 45.86
CA ILE A 314 -20.00 -41.36 47.25
C ILE A 314 -18.78 -42.11 47.71
N LEU A 315 -17.97 -41.49 48.55
CA LEU A 315 -16.68 -42.05 49.05
C LEU A 315 -16.87 -42.99 50.28
N ARG A 316 -18.06 -43.07 50.89
CA ARG A 316 -18.38 -43.98 52.00
C ARG A 316 -19.37 -45.03 51.56
N PRO A 317 -19.06 -46.33 51.65
CA PRO A 317 -20.09 -47.38 51.53
C PRO A 317 -21.09 -47.22 52.68
N PRO A 318 -22.42 -47.48 52.41
CA PRO A 318 -23.37 -47.48 53.49
C PRO A 318 -22.99 -48.59 54.49
N GLU A 319 -22.84 -48.22 55.77
CA GLU A 319 -22.64 -49.20 56.81
C GLU A 319 -23.84 -50.14 56.81
N LYS A 320 -23.58 -51.44 56.69
CA LYS A 320 -24.59 -52.46 56.90
C LYS A 320 -24.99 -52.42 58.37
N GLN A 321 -26.20 -52.01 58.70
CA GLN A 321 -26.85 -52.29 59.98
C GLN A 321 -27.14 -53.73 60.09
#